data_ec4c91673d6b3b4362db038079ae2ddc
#
_entry.id   ec4c91673d6b3b4362db038079ae2ddc
#
_cell.length_a   1.000
_cell.length_b   1.000
_cell.length_c   1.000
_cell.angle_alpha   90.00
_cell.angle_beta   90.00
_cell.angle_gamma   90.00
#
_symmetry.space_group_name_H-M   'P 1'
#
loop_
_entity.id
_entity.type
_entity.pdbx_description
1 polymer ?
#
loop_
_entity_poly.entity_id
_entity_poly.type
_entity_poly.pdbx_seq_one_letter_code
_entity_poly.pdbx_strand_id
1 'polypeptide(L)'
;FLSKEYYSNGCIATLDVTYPSIPLFLKYNPELVKGMLRPISKYAKSDAWTFDFTPHDAGQYPLCNGQVYSVQSLFLHGGGNRGNRFFGKLELEAQMPVEEAGNMLICLAAVKKYSGGDQTLFDENKELMKQWVDYLVKFGYDPGEQLCTDDFAGHLARNCNLSIKAILGIAAYAELSGDSSYMDIAKKYARQWEIDAKADHEGTRLSFDVADSWSLKYNMVW
;
A
#
# COMPACT_ATOMS: atom_id res chain seq x y z
N PHE A 1 2.18 -16.99 -8.96
CA PHE A 1 3.31 -16.71 -8.06
C PHE A 1 2.80 -15.82 -6.94
N LEU A 2 3.15 -16.13 -5.67
CA LEU A 2 2.68 -15.42 -4.49
C LEU A 2 3.87 -15.13 -3.60
N SER A 3 3.95 -13.91 -3.07
CA SER A 3 4.79 -13.59 -1.91
C SER A 3 4.19 -14.22 -0.65
N LYS A 4 5.02 -14.56 0.32
CA LYS A 4 4.59 -15.11 1.62
C LYS A 4 5.45 -14.51 2.72
N GLU A 5 4.81 -13.96 3.72
CA GLU A 5 5.48 -13.63 4.98
C GLU A 5 5.91 -14.91 5.70
N TYR A 6 7.07 -14.88 6.34
CA TYR A 6 7.65 -16.08 6.89
C TYR A 6 7.48 -16.19 8.41
N TYR A 7 7.98 -15.24 9.15
CA TYR A 7 7.97 -15.30 10.63
C TYR A 7 6.78 -14.59 11.28
N SER A 8 6.29 -13.50 10.71
CA SER A 8 5.32 -12.64 11.37
C SER A 8 3.94 -13.32 11.49
N ASN A 9 3.28 -13.62 10.36
CA ASN A 9 1.91 -14.12 10.39
C ASN A 9 1.59 -15.17 9.30
N GLY A 10 2.48 -15.37 8.34
CA GLY A 10 2.28 -16.29 7.22
C GLY A 10 1.28 -15.81 6.17
N CYS A 11 0.99 -14.51 6.11
CA CYS A 11 0.16 -13.91 5.06
C CYS A 11 0.76 -14.15 3.67
N ILE A 12 -0.09 -14.27 2.67
CA ILE A 12 0.29 -14.47 1.27
C ILE A 12 -0.21 -13.31 0.41
N ALA A 13 0.56 -13.01 -0.63
CA ALA A 13 0.39 -11.84 -1.47
C ALA A 13 0.41 -10.52 -0.66
N THR A 14 1.10 -10.52 0.49
CA THR A 14 1.25 -9.36 1.36
C THR A 14 1.88 -8.23 0.60
N LEU A 15 1.16 -7.11 0.49
CA LEU A 15 1.50 -6.10 -0.49
C LEU A 15 2.68 -5.21 -0.05
N ASP A 16 2.78 -4.90 1.24
CA ASP A 16 3.89 -4.14 1.82
C ASP A 16 5.20 -4.94 1.87
N VAL A 17 5.15 -6.27 1.85
CA VAL A 17 6.31 -7.17 1.63
C VAL A 17 6.64 -7.29 0.14
N THR A 18 5.63 -7.31 -0.72
CA THR A 18 5.82 -7.35 -2.18
C THR A 18 6.54 -6.09 -2.67
N TYR A 19 6.11 -4.91 -2.24
CA TYR A 19 6.63 -3.62 -2.67
C TYR A 19 8.17 -3.49 -2.57
N PRO A 20 8.83 -3.74 -1.42
CA PRO A 20 10.28 -3.65 -1.33
C PRO A 20 11.02 -4.78 -2.07
N SER A 21 10.34 -5.87 -2.39
CA SER A 21 10.95 -7.01 -3.08
C SER A 21 10.94 -6.91 -4.60
N ILE A 22 10.06 -6.09 -5.19
CA ILE A 22 9.88 -6.05 -6.64
C ILE A 22 11.10 -5.63 -7.45
N PRO A 23 12.07 -4.82 -6.99
CA PRO A 23 13.24 -4.47 -7.80
C PRO A 23 13.98 -5.68 -8.34
N LEU A 24 14.10 -6.75 -7.54
CA LEU A 24 14.71 -8.01 -7.97
C LEU A 24 13.90 -8.64 -9.12
N PHE A 25 12.60 -8.76 -8.95
CA PHE A 25 11.73 -9.42 -9.93
C PHE A 25 11.55 -8.58 -11.19
N LEU A 26 11.46 -7.27 -11.08
CA LEU A 26 11.40 -6.35 -12.24
C LEU A 26 12.60 -6.51 -13.15
N LYS A 27 13.80 -6.69 -12.56
CA LYS A 27 15.03 -6.88 -13.31
C LYS A 27 15.05 -8.18 -14.13
N TYR A 28 14.53 -9.27 -13.58
CA TYR A 28 14.63 -10.58 -14.19
C TYR A 28 13.35 -11.03 -14.90
N ASN A 29 12.19 -10.77 -14.36
CA ASN A 29 10.91 -11.16 -14.93
C ASN A 29 9.74 -10.35 -14.33
N PRO A 30 9.34 -9.22 -14.94
CA PRO A 30 8.22 -8.41 -14.46
C PRO A 30 6.87 -9.15 -14.36
N GLU A 31 6.68 -10.26 -15.10
CA GLU A 31 5.48 -11.08 -15.02
C GLU A 31 5.29 -11.71 -13.64
N LEU A 32 6.39 -11.96 -12.90
CA LEU A 32 6.30 -12.44 -11.52
C LEU A 32 5.68 -11.39 -10.60
N VAL A 33 5.99 -10.11 -10.82
CA VAL A 33 5.37 -9.02 -10.05
C VAL A 33 3.87 -8.97 -10.31
N LYS A 34 3.42 -9.07 -11.57
CA LYS A 34 1.98 -9.18 -11.88
C LYS A 34 1.33 -10.37 -11.17
N GLY A 35 2.04 -11.49 -11.11
CA GLY A 35 1.61 -12.69 -10.39
C GLY A 35 1.39 -12.43 -8.89
N MET A 36 2.23 -11.61 -8.25
CA MET A 36 2.08 -11.23 -6.84
C MET A 36 0.88 -10.29 -6.61
N LEU A 37 0.59 -9.39 -7.56
CA LEU A 37 -0.45 -8.36 -7.43
C LEU A 37 -1.87 -8.86 -7.76
N ARG A 38 -1.99 -9.86 -8.66
CA ARG A 38 -3.30 -10.40 -9.10
C ARG A 38 -4.21 -10.87 -7.97
N PRO A 39 -3.72 -11.60 -6.94
CA PRO A 39 -4.59 -12.04 -5.85
C PRO A 39 -5.23 -10.90 -5.07
N ILE A 40 -4.50 -9.81 -4.86
CA ILE A 40 -4.99 -8.59 -4.19
C ILE A 40 -6.12 -7.96 -5.03
N SER A 41 -5.90 -7.73 -6.32
CA SER A 41 -6.94 -7.19 -7.21
C SER A 41 -8.18 -8.08 -7.28
N LYS A 42 -7.98 -9.41 -7.29
CA LYS A 42 -9.08 -10.37 -7.30
C LYS A 42 -9.89 -10.34 -6.00
N TYR A 43 -9.22 -10.29 -4.87
CA TYR A 43 -9.87 -10.23 -3.57
C TYR A 43 -10.60 -8.90 -3.38
N ALA A 44 -9.99 -7.78 -3.76
CA ALA A 44 -10.59 -6.45 -3.67
C ALA A 44 -11.88 -6.29 -4.50
N LYS A 45 -12.08 -7.10 -5.54
CA LYS A 45 -13.31 -7.14 -6.35
C LYS A 45 -14.41 -8.01 -5.75
N SER A 46 -14.13 -8.75 -4.70
CA SER A 46 -15.13 -9.61 -4.07
C SER A 46 -16.00 -8.83 -3.09
N ASP A 47 -17.23 -9.32 -2.86
CA ASP A 47 -18.16 -8.74 -1.88
C ASP A 47 -17.65 -8.80 -0.43
N ALA A 48 -16.57 -9.57 -0.20
CA ALA A 48 -15.93 -9.67 1.11
C ALA A 48 -15.05 -8.46 1.46
N TRP A 49 -14.60 -7.69 0.44
CA TRP A 49 -13.85 -6.46 0.65
C TRP A 49 -14.75 -5.25 0.46
N THR A 50 -15.05 -4.55 1.55
CA THR A 50 -16.04 -3.46 1.56
C THR A 50 -15.42 -2.07 1.66
N PHE A 51 -14.08 -1.99 1.74
CA PHE A 51 -13.37 -0.72 1.82
C PHE A 51 -13.00 -0.17 0.44
N ASP A 52 -12.78 1.13 0.37
CA ASP A 52 -12.42 1.88 -0.83
C ASP A 52 -10.89 2.02 -1.04
N PHE A 53 -10.10 1.26 -0.29
CA PHE A 53 -8.65 1.16 -0.42
C PHE A 53 -8.19 -0.29 -0.62
N THR A 54 -6.89 -0.49 -0.81
CA THR A 54 -6.30 -1.79 -1.16
C THR A 54 -6.20 -2.71 0.05
N PRO A 55 -6.54 -4.02 -0.08
CA PRO A 55 -6.27 -5.01 0.95
C PRO A 55 -4.77 -5.19 1.21
N HIS A 56 -4.41 -5.53 2.45
CA HIS A 56 -3.04 -5.84 2.84
C HIS A 56 -2.54 -7.19 2.28
N ASP A 57 -3.36 -8.24 2.36
CA ASP A 57 -3.03 -9.59 1.92
C ASP A 57 -4.24 -10.30 1.30
N ALA A 58 -4.01 -11.48 0.72
CA ALA A 58 -5.06 -12.29 0.12
C ALA A 58 -5.33 -13.61 0.88
N GLY A 59 -4.76 -13.78 2.06
CA GLY A 59 -4.96 -14.95 2.89
C GLY A 59 -3.74 -15.33 3.72
N GLN A 60 -3.80 -16.47 4.36
CA GLN A 60 -2.67 -17.06 5.09
C GLN A 60 -2.39 -18.46 4.58
N TYR A 61 -1.12 -18.74 4.31
CA TYR A 61 -0.70 -20.04 3.81
C TYR A 61 -1.32 -21.20 4.61
N PRO A 62 -1.86 -22.24 3.96
CA PRO A 62 -1.90 -22.47 2.52
C PRO A 62 -3.14 -21.95 1.80
N LEU A 63 -3.97 -21.12 2.42
CA LEU A 63 -5.25 -20.67 1.88
C LEU A 63 -5.17 -19.22 1.37
N CYS A 64 -5.63 -19.01 0.13
CA CYS A 64 -5.76 -17.70 -0.50
C CYS A 64 -7.26 -17.35 -0.61
N ASN A 65 -7.89 -17.07 0.52
CA ASN A 65 -9.34 -16.93 0.66
C ASN A 65 -9.80 -15.60 1.31
N GLY A 66 -8.96 -14.60 1.25
CA GLY A 66 -9.23 -13.25 1.76
C GLY A 66 -8.29 -12.82 2.87
N GLN A 67 -8.20 -11.51 3.08
CA GLN A 67 -7.30 -10.89 4.05
C GLN A 67 -7.46 -11.49 5.44
N VAL A 68 -6.31 -11.68 6.09
CA VAL A 68 -6.27 -12.14 7.48
C VAL A 68 -5.64 -11.12 8.42
N TYR A 69 -4.86 -10.19 7.90
CA TYR A 69 -4.35 -9.09 8.68
C TYR A 69 -5.51 -8.25 9.20
N SER A 70 -5.48 -7.92 10.50
CA SER A 70 -6.52 -7.08 11.11
C SER A 70 -7.95 -7.59 10.95
N VAL A 71 -8.11 -8.90 10.93
CA VAL A 71 -9.43 -9.54 11.06
C VAL A 71 -9.70 -9.86 12.52
N GLN A 72 -10.74 -9.27 13.09
CA GLN A 72 -11.17 -9.61 14.43
C GLN A 72 -11.61 -11.08 14.48
N SER A 73 -10.83 -11.91 15.16
CA SER A 73 -11.21 -13.30 15.41
C SER A 73 -12.27 -13.36 16.50
N LEU A 74 -13.41 -13.98 16.23
CA LEU A 74 -14.43 -14.29 17.25
C LEU A 74 -13.92 -15.31 18.29
N PHE A 75 -12.76 -15.89 18.07
CA PHE A 75 -12.11 -16.84 18.99
C PHE A 75 -10.77 -16.27 19.49
N LEU A 76 -10.86 -15.29 20.35
CA LEU A 76 -9.72 -14.87 21.15
C LEU A 76 -9.40 -15.94 22.18
N HIS A 77 -8.32 -16.64 22.04
CA HIS A 77 -7.36 -16.99 23.10
C HIS A 77 -6.28 -17.90 22.51
N GLY A 78 -5.09 -17.32 22.40
CA GLY A 78 -3.89 -18.08 22.09
C GLY A 78 -3.40 -17.96 20.66
N GLY A 79 -2.50 -17.06 20.44
CA GLY A 79 -1.45 -16.98 19.47
C GLY A 79 -1.71 -17.61 18.09
N GLY A 80 -2.03 -16.80 17.13
CA GLY A 80 -2.11 -17.18 15.73
C GLY A 80 -3.53 -17.14 15.19
N ASN A 81 -3.72 -16.35 14.15
CA ASN A 81 -4.95 -16.18 13.38
C ASN A 81 -5.45 -17.46 12.70
N ARG A 82 -5.80 -18.47 13.46
CA ARG A 82 -6.37 -19.72 12.95
C ARG A 82 -7.89 -19.80 13.06
N GLY A 83 -8.54 -18.68 13.35
CA GLY A 83 -10.00 -18.59 13.41
C GLY A 83 -10.66 -18.78 12.05
N ASN A 84 -11.92 -19.18 12.07
CA ASN A 84 -12.71 -19.38 10.86
C ASN A 84 -12.98 -18.01 10.19
N ARG A 85 -12.19 -17.66 9.21
CA ARG A 85 -12.06 -16.34 8.56
C ARG A 85 -13.30 -15.87 7.81
N PHE A 86 -14.23 -16.77 7.55
CA PHE A 86 -15.49 -16.44 6.88
C PHE A 86 -16.44 -15.61 7.76
N PHE A 87 -16.16 -15.48 9.05
CA PHE A 87 -17.02 -14.78 10.01
C PHE A 87 -16.31 -13.65 10.76
N GLY A 88 -15.05 -13.34 10.41
CA GLY A 88 -14.32 -12.24 11.01
C GLY A 88 -14.75 -10.90 10.43
N LYS A 89 -14.91 -9.88 11.30
CA LYS A 89 -15.09 -8.49 10.87
C LYS A 89 -13.72 -7.87 10.63
N LEU A 90 -13.54 -7.22 9.48
CA LEU A 90 -12.36 -6.39 9.21
C LEU A 90 -12.44 -5.12 10.07
N GLU A 91 -11.37 -4.84 10.81
CA GLU A 91 -11.25 -3.63 11.62
C GLU A 91 -10.60 -2.52 10.81
N LEU A 92 -11.29 -1.40 10.61
CA LEU A 92 -10.78 -0.27 9.85
C LEU A 92 -9.51 0.33 10.50
N GLU A 93 -9.52 0.46 11.83
CA GLU A 93 -8.41 1.08 12.59
C GLU A 93 -7.09 0.33 12.48
N ALA A 94 -7.14 -0.96 12.17
CA ALA A 94 -5.96 -1.80 12.03
C ALA A 94 -5.54 -2.02 10.57
N GLN A 95 -6.11 -1.27 9.62
CA GLN A 95 -5.73 -1.33 8.21
C GLN A 95 -4.57 -0.39 7.88
N MET A 96 -4.00 -0.56 6.68
CA MET A 96 -2.89 0.21 6.13
C MET A 96 -3.29 0.90 4.81
N PRO A 97 -4.34 1.73 4.80
CA PRO A 97 -4.99 2.17 3.58
C PRO A 97 -4.08 2.96 2.64
N VAL A 98 -3.29 3.91 3.15
CA VAL A 98 -2.40 4.74 2.33
C VAL A 98 -1.19 3.94 1.85
N GLU A 99 -0.62 3.11 2.73
CA GLU A 99 0.51 2.25 2.39
C GLU A 99 0.15 1.33 1.22
N GLU A 100 -0.93 0.57 1.35
CA GLU A 100 -1.25 -0.47 0.39
C GLU A 100 -1.80 0.07 -0.93
N ALA A 101 -2.60 1.12 -0.89
CA ALA A 101 -3.05 1.77 -2.12
C ALA A 101 -1.86 2.37 -2.91
N GLY A 102 -0.91 2.99 -2.21
CA GLY A 102 0.33 3.47 -2.82
C GLY A 102 1.20 2.34 -3.38
N ASN A 103 1.40 1.28 -2.60
CA ASN A 103 2.17 0.10 -3.00
C ASN A 103 1.65 -0.49 -4.32
N MET A 104 0.35 -0.69 -4.43
CA MET A 104 -0.24 -1.27 -5.63
C MET A 104 0.00 -0.41 -6.88
N LEU A 105 -0.28 0.89 -6.79
CA LEU A 105 -0.14 1.78 -7.94
C LEU A 105 1.32 1.93 -8.38
N ILE A 106 2.26 2.06 -7.44
CA ILE A 106 3.69 2.16 -7.73
C ILE A 106 4.20 0.86 -8.37
N CYS A 107 3.82 -0.31 -7.82
CA CYS A 107 4.21 -1.60 -8.38
C CYS A 107 3.72 -1.77 -9.82
N LEU A 108 2.48 -1.37 -10.14
CA LEU A 108 1.93 -1.44 -11.50
C LEU A 108 2.66 -0.51 -12.47
N ALA A 109 2.98 0.72 -12.07
CA ALA A 109 3.76 1.63 -12.89
C ALA A 109 5.18 1.10 -13.13
N ALA A 110 5.80 0.50 -12.12
CA ALA A 110 7.09 -0.15 -12.27
C ALA A 110 7.02 -1.35 -13.24
N VAL A 111 5.97 -2.17 -13.18
CA VAL A 111 5.75 -3.25 -14.16
C VAL A 111 5.68 -2.68 -15.57
N LYS A 112 4.85 -1.67 -15.81
CA LYS A 112 4.76 -1.00 -17.12
C LYS A 112 6.13 -0.54 -17.64
N LYS A 113 6.90 0.10 -16.76
CA LYS A 113 8.23 0.64 -17.11
C LYS A 113 9.22 -0.46 -17.49
N TYR A 114 9.28 -1.55 -16.73
CA TYR A 114 10.30 -2.60 -16.90
C TYR A 114 9.89 -3.74 -17.83
N SER A 115 8.61 -3.83 -18.22
CA SER A 115 8.10 -4.83 -19.18
C SER A 115 8.00 -4.30 -20.62
N GLY A 116 8.49 -3.09 -20.90
CA GLY A 116 8.35 -2.49 -22.23
C GLY A 116 6.95 -1.95 -22.54
N GLY A 117 6.19 -1.57 -21.52
CA GLY A 117 4.88 -0.92 -21.66
C GLY A 117 3.67 -1.79 -21.31
N ASP A 118 3.88 -3.01 -20.79
CA ASP A 118 2.75 -3.87 -20.37
C ASP A 118 2.02 -3.27 -19.16
N GLN A 119 0.77 -2.90 -19.38
CA GLN A 119 -0.15 -2.40 -18.36
C GLN A 119 -1.46 -3.22 -18.30
N THR A 120 -1.45 -4.45 -18.78
CA THR A 120 -2.65 -5.30 -18.86
C THR A 120 -3.34 -5.45 -17.51
N LEU A 121 -2.60 -5.65 -16.42
CA LEU A 121 -3.18 -5.79 -15.08
C LEU A 121 -3.84 -4.49 -14.59
N PHE A 122 -3.30 -3.33 -14.96
CA PHE A 122 -3.95 -2.04 -14.70
C PHE A 122 -5.24 -1.91 -15.53
N ASP A 123 -5.18 -2.22 -16.84
CA ASP A 123 -6.32 -2.09 -17.74
C ASP A 123 -7.50 -2.98 -17.34
N GLU A 124 -7.22 -4.19 -16.88
CA GLU A 124 -8.23 -5.13 -16.36
C GLU A 124 -8.91 -4.67 -15.06
N ASN A 125 -8.31 -3.68 -14.37
CA ASN A 125 -8.72 -3.24 -13.04
C ASN A 125 -8.90 -1.71 -12.93
N LYS A 126 -9.13 -1.00 -14.03
CA LYS A 126 -9.14 0.48 -14.07
C LYS A 126 -10.03 1.13 -13.01
N GLU A 127 -11.24 0.64 -12.83
CA GLU A 127 -12.19 1.19 -11.86
C GLU A 127 -11.65 1.06 -10.42
N LEU A 128 -11.08 -0.09 -10.11
CA LEU A 128 -10.48 -0.35 -8.81
C LEU A 128 -9.25 0.55 -8.57
N MET A 129 -8.40 0.71 -9.58
CA MET A 129 -7.23 1.60 -9.49
C MET A 129 -7.63 3.07 -9.35
N LYS A 130 -8.73 3.46 -10.02
CA LYS A 130 -9.33 4.80 -9.88
C LYS A 130 -9.84 5.04 -8.47
N GLN A 131 -10.53 4.08 -7.87
CA GLN A 131 -10.99 4.15 -6.49
C GLN A 131 -9.82 4.35 -5.52
N TRP A 132 -8.73 3.60 -5.70
CA TRP A 132 -7.56 3.68 -4.83
C TRP A 132 -6.78 5.00 -4.97
N VAL A 133 -6.63 5.53 -6.20
CA VAL A 133 -6.01 6.84 -6.35
C VAL A 133 -6.88 7.94 -5.78
N ASP A 134 -8.21 7.87 -5.91
CA ASP A 134 -9.11 8.85 -5.31
C ASP A 134 -9.03 8.82 -3.78
N TYR A 135 -8.86 7.64 -3.19
CA TYR A 135 -8.56 7.50 -1.77
C TYR A 135 -7.26 8.23 -1.39
N LEU A 136 -6.18 8.01 -2.15
CA LEU A 136 -4.89 8.67 -1.91
C LEU A 136 -4.99 10.21 -2.07
N VAL A 137 -5.71 10.68 -3.06
CA VAL A 137 -5.95 12.14 -3.25
C VAL A 137 -6.69 12.73 -2.05
N LYS A 138 -7.66 12.02 -1.52
CA LYS A 138 -8.48 12.52 -0.42
C LYS A 138 -7.80 12.44 0.95
N PHE A 139 -7.09 11.34 1.22
CA PHE A 139 -6.62 11.01 2.57
C PHE A 139 -5.10 10.83 2.67
N GLY A 140 -4.37 10.83 1.56
CA GLY A 140 -2.97 10.40 1.55
C GLY A 140 -1.97 11.50 1.89
N TYR A 141 -2.30 12.78 1.65
CA TYR A 141 -1.36 13.87 1.94
C TYR A 141 -1.13 14.04 3.44
N ASP A 142 -2.17 14.14 4.22
CA ASP A 142 -2.14 14.20 5.69
C ASP A 142 -2.86 12.95 6.25
N PRO A 143 -2.17 11.80 6.31
CA PRO A 143 -2.81 10.54 6.63
C PRO A 143 -3.33 10.53 8.06
N GLY A 144 -4.55 9.98 8.24
CA GLY A 144 -5.10 9.72 9.56
C GLY A 144 -4.30 8.64 10.32
N GLU A 145 -4.73 8.37 11.53
CA GLU A 145 -4.15 7.32 12.37
C GLU A 145 -4.31 5.95 11.70
N GLN A 146 -3.19 5.33 11.35
CA GLN A 146 -3.13 4.04 10.68
C GLN A 146 -1.77 3.39 10.86
N LEU A 147 -1.71 2.08 10.59
CA LEU A 147 -0.46 1.34 10.51
C LEU A 147 0.26 1.61 9.18
N CYS A 148 1.53 1.33 9.15
CA CYS A 148 2.39 1.33 7.96
C CYS A 148 3.41 0.19 8.05
N THR A 149 4.20 -0.01 7.02
CA THR A 149 5.28 -1.03 6.99
C THR A 149 6.31 -0.83 8.11
N ASP A 150 6.47 0.39 8.61
CA ASP A 150 7.27 0.67 9.80
C ASP A 150 6.47 0.37 11.07
N ASP A 151 6.39 -0.91 11.41
CA ASP A 151 5.65 -1.40 12.59
C ASP A 151 6.16 -0.82 13.91
N PHE A 152 7.42 -0.34 13.96
CA PHE A 152 7.98 0.30 15.14
C PHE A 152 7.34 1.65 15.45
N ALA A 153 6.82 2.33 14.45
CA ALA A 153 6.08 3.56 14.64
C ALA A 153 4.68 3.30 15.25
N GLY A 154 4.15 2.08 15.13
CA GLY A 154 2.80 1.75 15.51
C GLY A 154 1.76 2.55 14.72
N HIS A 155 0.61 2.78 15.32
CA HIS A 155 -0.41 3.69 14.77
C HIS A 155 0.10 5.13 14.85
N LEU A 156 0.25 5.78 13.69
CA LEU A 156 0.77 7.13 13.61
C LEU A 156 -0.02 7.95 12.58
N ALA A 157 -0.74 8.95 13.07
CA ALA A 157 -1.33 9.97 12.22
C ALA A 157 -0.25 10.90 11.65
N ARG A 158 -0.56 11.56 10.54
CA ARG A 158 0.24 12.62 9.94
C ARG A 158 1.65 12.19 9.52
N ASN A 159 1.82 10.90 9.25
CA ASN A 159 3.11 10.27 8.92
C ASN A 159 3.67 10.82 7.60
N CYS A 160 4.81 11.51 7.68
CA CYS A 160 5.45 12.13 6.53
C CYS A 160 5.89 11.11 5.46
N ASN A 161 6.27 9.89 5.84
CA ASN A 161 6.68 8.86 4.89
C ASN A 161 5.46 8.23 4.18
N LEU A 162 4.31 8.07 4.85
CA LEU A 162 3.07 7.69 4.20
C LEU A 162 2.56 8.75 3.23
N SER A 163 2.73 10.03 3.56
CA SER A 163 2.42 11.11 2.61
C SER A 163 3.25 11.00 1.32
N ILE A 164 4.54 10.65 1.41
CA ILE A 164 5.36 10.36 0.22
C ILE A 164 4.80 9.16 -0.56
N LYS A 165 4.40 8.10 0.12
CA LYS A 165 3.77 6.94 -0.51
C LYS A 165 2.55 7.35 -1.35
N ALA A 166 1.69 8.17 -0.78
CA ALA A 166 0.52 8.69 -1.49
C ALA A 166 0.90 9.55 -2.70
N ILE A 167 1.85 10.46 -2.55
CA ILE A 167 2.35 11.32 -3.64
C ILE A 167 2.85 10.46 -4.81
N LEU A 168 3.69 9.47 -4.52
CA LEU A 168 4.23 8.55 -5.52
C LEU A 168 3.13 7.67 -6.13
N GLY A 169 2.17 7.18 -5.34
CA GLY A 169 1.02 6.41 -5.83
C GLY A 169 0.15 7.21 -6.79
N ILE A 170 -0.11 8.50 -6.49
CA ILE A 170 -0.87 9.40 -7.36
C ILE A 170 -0.10 9.66 -8.66
N ALA A 171 1.22 9.90 -8.60
CA ALA A 171 2.06 10.07 -9.78
C ALA A 171 2.09 8.79 -10.64
N ALA A 172 2.20 7.62 -10.00
CA ALA A 172 2.17 6.33 -10.67
C ALA A 172 0.84 6.11 -11.41
N TYR A 173 -0.28 6.48 -10.81
CA TYR A 173 -1.58 6.42 -11.48
C TYR A 173 -1.65 7.35 -12.70
N ALA A 174 -1.10 8.56 -12.61
CA ALA A 174 -1.02 9.47 -13.76
C ALA A 174 -0.27 8.84 -14.94
N GLU A 175 0.85 8.18 -14.68
CA GLU A 175 1.65 7.46 -15.70
C GLU A 175 0.89 6.25 -16.29
N LEU A 176 0.09 5.56 -15.49
CA LEU A 176 -0.69 4.41 -15.93
C LEU A 176 -1.91 4.82 -16.75
N SER A 177 -2.67 5.80 -16.28
CA SER A 177 -3.93 6.25 -16.88
C SER A 177 -3.73 7.20 -18.06
N GLY A 178 -2.60 7.92 -18.09
CA GLY A 178 -2.37 9.03 -19.02
C GLY A 178 -3.11 10.33 -18.63
N ASP A 179 -3.77 10.37 -17.47
CA ASP A 179 -4.45 11.58 -16.97
C ASP A 179 -3.48 12.47 -16.21
N SER A 180 -3.03 13.54 -16.87
CA SER A 180 -2.06 14.49 -16.31
C SER A 180 -2.56 15.26 -15.10
N SER A 181 -3.88 15.33 -14.86
CA SER A 181 -4.43 16.03 -13.70
C SER A 181 -3.94 15.41 -12.37
N TYR A 182 -3.75 14.09 -12.31
CA TYR A 182 -3.17 13.43 -11.16
C TYR A 182 -1.68 13.75 -10.98
N MET A 183 -0.94 13.95 -12.06
CA MET A 183 0.45 14.39 -11.96
C MET A 183 0.54 15.81 -11.38
N ASP A 184 -0.37 16.69 -11.73
CA ASP A 184 -0.42 18.03 -11.17
C ASP A 184 -0.75 18.01 -9.67
N ILE A 185 -1.66 17.12 -9.24
CA ILE A 185 -1.94 16.90 -7.82
C ILE A 185 -0.70 16.38 -7.10
N ALA A 186 -0.02 15.37 -7.64
CA ALA A 186 1.20 14.80 -7.05
C ALA A 186 2.29 15.87 -6.89
N LYS A 187 2.54 16.67 -7.92
CA LYS A 187 3.50 17.78 -7.87
C LYS A 187 3.12 18.85 -6.85
N LYS A 188 1.83 19.20 -6.74
CA LYS A 188 1.35 20.12 -5.72
C LYS A 188 1.62 19.60 -4.32
N TYR A 189 1.30 18.32 -4.08
CA TYR A 189 1.52 17.67 -2.79
C TYR A 189 3.01 17.56 -2.46
N ALA A 190 3.86 17.21 -3.43
CA ALA A 190 5.29 17.14 -3.23
C ALA A 190 5.89 18.49 -2.78
N ARG A 191 5.54 19.58 -3.45
CA ARG A 191 6.00 20.93 -3.08
C ARG A 191 5.55 21.34 -1.67
N GLN A 192 4.31 21.00 -1.32
CA GLN A 192 3.80 21.31 0.01
C GLN A 192 4.46 20.44 1.08
N TRP A 193 4.73 19.17 0.75
CA TRP A 193 5.43 18.23 1.62
C TRP A 193 6.84 18.71 1.98
N GLU A 194 7.59 19.25 1.02
CA GLU A 194 8.92 19.83 1.28
C GLU A 194 8.89 20.95 2.33
N ILE A 195 7.78 21.66 2.43
CA ILE A 195 7.57 22.72 3.43
C ILE A 195 7.15 22.11 4.78
N ASP A 196 6.13 21.28 4.77
CA ASP A 196 5.46 20.81 5.98
C ASP A 196 6.27 19.73 6.72
N ALA A 197 7.04 18.92 5.98
CA ALA A 197 7.88 17.85 6.56
C ALA A 197 9.26 18.35 6.99
N LYS A 198 9.60 19.62 6.82
CA LYS A 198 10.89 20.17 7.22
C LYS A 198 11.05 20.13 8.74
N ALA A 199 12.09 19.45 9.23
CA ALA A 199 12.42 19.43 10.65
C ALA A 199 13.11 20.72 11.10
N ASP A 200 13.17 20.96 12.40
CA ASP A 200 13.89 22.09 12.99
C ASP A 200 15.44 21.86 12.97
N HIS A 201 15.86 20.65 12.67
CA HIS A 201 17.24 20.23 12.44
C HIS A 201 17.43 19.83 10.97
N GLU A 202 18.64 19.43 10.60
CA GLU A 202 18.91 18.88 9.27
C GLU A 202 18.12 17.57 9.06
N GLY A 203 17.23 17.55 8.05
CA GLY A 203 16.40 16.38 7.71
C GLY A 203 14.90 16.67 7.67
N THR A 204 14.12 15.61 7.76
CA THR A 204 12.66 15.63 7.66
C THR A 204 11.99 14.95 8.84
N ARG A 205 10.82 15.44 9.22
CA ARG A 205 10.04 14.96 10.37
C ARG A 205 9.56 13.52 10.19
N LEU A 206 9.30 12.86 11.30
CA LEU A 206 8.53 11.60 11.35
C LEU A 206 7.06 11.84 10.99
N SER A 207 6.45 12.84 11.66
CA SER A 207 5.08 13.29 11.39
C SER A 207 5.02 14.82 11.31
N PHE A 208 4.03 15.37 10.61
CA PHE A 208 3.94 16.80 10.35
C PHE A 208 3.81 17.66 11.61
N ASP A 209 3.31 17.11 12.70
CA ASP A 209 3.04 17.81 13.97
C ASP A 209 4.15 17.66 15.01
N VAL A 210 5.20 16.87 14.74
CA VAL A 210 6.33 16.67 15.67
C VAL A 210 7.60 17.27 15.06
N ALA A 211 7.88 18.52 15.37
CA ALA A 211 8.96 19.29 14.76
C ALA A 211 10.36 18.71 15.02
N ASP A 212 10.62 18.26 16.27
CA ASP A 212 11.87 17.62 16.68
C ASP A 212 11.77 16.11 16.57
N SER A 213 11.60 15.61 15.35
CA SER A 213 11.50 14.18 15.06
C SER A 213 12.18 13.83 13.74
N TRP A 214 12.52 12.56 13.60
CA TRP A 214 13.13 12.03 12.38
C TRP A 214 12.65 10.61 12.09
N SER A 215 12.56 10.26 10.81
CA SER A 215 12.43 8.87 10.37
C SER A 215 13.06 8.68 9.00
N LEU A 216 13.42 7.44 8.69
CA LEU A 216 13.86 7.05 7.36
C LEU A 216 12.70 7.21 6.38
N LYS A 217 12.96 7.89 5.26
CA LYS A 217 11.99 8.06 4.17
C LYS A 217 12.22 7.00 3.09
N TYR A 218 11.94 5.73 3.41
CA TYR A 218 12.16 4.61 2.50
C TYR A 218 11.34 4.71 1.19
N ASN A 219 10.26 5.48 1.19
CA ASN A 219 9.47 5.73 -0.02
C ASN A 219 10.16 6.67 -1.01
N MET A 220 11.22 7.39 -0.61
CA MET A 220 11.96 8.29 -1.51
C MET A 220 12.92 7.56 -2.45
N VAL A 221 13.05 6.24 -2.39
CA VAL A 221 13.94 5.46 -3.27
C VAL A 221 13.36 5.22 -4.67
N TRP A 222 12.12 5.51 -4.89
CA TRP A 222 11.39 5.35 -6.17
C TRP A 222 11.28 6.69 -6.90
#